data_626d8dbdafa855d219d4a02b312ae239
#
_entry.id   626d8dbdafa855d219d4a02b312ae239
#
_cell.length_a   1.000
_cell.length_b   1.000
_cell.length_c   1.000
_cell.angle_alpha   90.00
_cell.angle_beta   90.00
_cell.angle_gamma   90.00
#
_symmetry.space_group_name_H-M   'P 1'
#
loop_
_entity.id
_entity.type
_entity.pdbx_description
1 polymer ?
#
loop_
_entity_poly.entity_id
_entity_poly.type
_entity_poly.pdbx_seq_one_letter_code
_entity_poly.pdbx_strand_id
1 'polypeptide(L)'
;MAKVLAPFSPSLARSLGYPTGWKFTLGIVFAAQFVSAIGFSMVFPFLPLYIESLDSRFALSTEVLAGLVIAVQSLTMMIAAPIWGVVADRFGRKKMILRAMVGGGIFMILMGFVQSAEQLILLRALQGMVTGTVSANNALVAASAPRERVGFAMGALQLGLWSGVAVGPLLGGVLADLFGYSVPFIATAALLLVGALVISVGVNEEFSPPREKIAIHPTAFLLGWKTILGTSGVGMVLLMRFLVGLARAIIIPIAPLFVVSLVIHETETNNTYAGLMLAVSSATSTFGAVYLGSLGDRISHKKVLFWCALIAMALYIPQVFVANVWQLLILQGMAGIAAGGLVSAPSALLSRYTDRGSAGAVYGLDNSVWSASKAVAPLIGATIAIWIGMRGAFAASALVFGMIALIAWFCLPHDDLHATEPHSSQVQG
;
A
#
# COMPACT_ATOMS: atom_id res chain seq x y z
N MET A 1 -21.03 28.24 1.87
CA MET A 1 -20.39 27.06 1.30
C MET A 1 -21.10 25.73 1.62
N ALA A 2 -21.87 25.60 2.68
CA ALA A 2 -22.59 24.35 3.04
C ALA A 2 -23.81 24.01 2.14
N LYS A 3 -24.34 24.93 1.35
CA LYS A 3 -25.51 24.70 0.46
C LYS A 3 -25.15 24.25 -0.97
N VAL A 4 -23.88 24.27 -1.37
CA VAL A 4 -23.44 23.85 -2.72
C VAL A 4 -23.12 22.34 -2.79
N LEU A 5 -23.03 21.68 -1.66
CA LEU A 5 -22.76 20.22 -1.56
C LEU A 5 -23.98 19.41 -1.11
N ALA A 6 -25.21 19.92 -1.37
CA ALA A 6 -26.40 19.11 -1.14
C ALA A 6 -26.35 17.88 -2.09
N PRO A 7 -26.45 16.66 -1.56
CA PRO A 7 -26.40 15.47 -2.40
C PRO A 7 -27.59 15.48 -3.36
N PHE A 8 -27.34 15.23 -4.65
CA PHE A 8 -28.40 14.89 -5.61
C PHE A 8 -29.28 13.83 -4.99
N SER A 9 -30.58 14.11 -4.86
CA SER A 9 -31.50 13.17 -4.21
C SER A 9 -31.55 11.88 -5.03
N PRO A 10 -31.74 10.71 -4.40
CA PRO A 10 -31.86 9.44 -5.10
C PRO A 10 -32.98 9.44 -6.17
N SER A 11 -34.00 10.28 -6.00
CA SER A 11 -35.08 10.51 -6.95
C SER A 11 -34.58 11.21 -8.21
N LEU A 12 -33.65 12.16 -8.11
CA LEU A 12 -33.09 12.89 -9.25
C LEU A 12 -32.15 12.01 -10.08
N ALA A 13 -31.35 11.15 -9.43
CA ALA A 13 -30.52 10.18 -10.12
C ALA A 13 -31.33 9.17 -10.93
N ARG A 14 -32.46 8.68 -10.38
CA ARG A 14 -33.40 7.82 -11.11
C ARG A 14 -34.10 8.55 -12.25
N SER A 15 -34.48 9.81 -12.07
CA SER A 15 -35.11 10.63 -13.13
C SER A 15 -34.15 10.94 -14.27
N LEU A 16 -32.85 10.94 -14.03
CA LEU A 16 -31.79 11.14 -15.04
C LEU A 16 -31.29 9.82 -15.66
N GLY A 17 -31.93 8.67 -15.35
CA GLY A 17 -31.60 7.37 -15.94
C GLY A 17 -30.25 6.79 -15.49
N TYR A 18 -29.65 7.27 -14.39
CA TYR A 18 -28.40 6.71 -13.87
C TYR A 18 -28.65 5.32 -13.28
N PRO A 19 -27.83 4.29 -13.64
CA PRO A 19 -27.96 2.96 -13.09
C PRO A 19 -27.63 2.95 -11.60
N THR A 20 -28.59 2.57 -10.76
CA THR A 20 -28.47 2.58 -9.27
C THR A 20 -28.05 1.22 -8.69
N GLY A 21 -27.30 0.42 -9.45
CA GLY A 21 -26.90 -0.93 -9.01
C GLY A 21 -25.50 -0.96 -8.35
N TRP A 22 -25.25 -1.95 -7.47
CA TRP A 22 -23.96 -2.17 -6.84
C TRP A 22 -22.78 -2.25 -7.82
N LYS A 23 -23.00 -2.73 -9.06
CA LYS A 23 -21.99 -2.78 -10.14
C LYS A 23 -21.55 -1.39 -10.58
N PHE A 24 -22.48 -0.43 -10.63
CA PHE A 24 -22.18 0.95 -10.98
C PHE A 24 -21.38 1.62 -9.86
N THR A 25 -21.76 1.44 -8.60
CA THR A 25 -21.01 1.89 -7.44
C THR A 25 -19.60 1.28 -7.44
N LEU A 26 -19.47 -0.02 -7.70
CA LEU A 26 -18.18 -0.68 -7.83
C LEU A 26 -17.32 -0.07 -8.95
N GLY A 27 -17.89 0.20 -10.12
CA GLY A 27 -17.18 0.81 -11.25
C GLY A 27 -16.64 2.21 -10.91
N ILE A 28 -17.44 3.03 -10.25
CA ILE A 28 -17.01 4.38 -9.80
C ILE A 28 -15.90 4.28 -8.74
N VAL A 29 -16.09 3.44 -7.73
CA VAL A 29 -15.10 3.30 -6.66
C VAL A 29 -13.79 2.66 -7.20
N PHE A 30 -13.89 1.72 -8.14
CA PHE A 30 -12.74 1.17 -8.85
C PHE A 30 -11.97 2.26 -9.61
N ALA A 31 -12.66 3.08 -10.41
CA ALA A 31 -12.02 4.17 -11.15
C ALA A 31 -11.37 5.18 -10.20
N ALA A 32 -12.04 5.58 -9.14
CA ALA A 32 -11.50 6.48 -8.12
C ALA A 32 -10.29 5.87 -7.38
N GLN A 33 -10.33 4.58 -7.07
CA GLN A 33 -9.21 3.85 -6.46
C GLN A 33 -8.00 3.78 -7.39
N PHE A 34 -8.23 3.42 -8.66
CA PHE A 34 -7.20 3.37 -9.69
C PHE A 34 -6.52 4.73 -9.88
N VAL A 35 -7.31 5.78 -10.07
CA VAL A 35 -6.80 7.15 -10.25
C VAL A 35 -6.05 7.65 -9.00
N SER A 36 -6.57 7.38 -7.81
CA SER A 36 -5.88 7.71 -6.54
C SER A 36 -4.56 6.96 -6.41
N ALA A 37 -4.53 5.69 -6.80
CA ALA A 37 -3.33 4.87 -6.74
C ALA A 37 -2.25 5.36 -7.71
N ILE A 38 -2.64 5.74 -8.94
CA ILE A 38 -1.74 6.43 -9.88
C ILE A 38 -1.15 7.66 -9.20
N GLY A 39 -2.01 8.56 -8.71
CA GLY A 39 -1.57 9.82 -8.12
C GLY A 39 -0.60 9.64 -6.97
N PHE A 40 -0.96 8.83 -5.96
CA PHE A 40 -0.07 8.62 -4.81
C PHE A 40 1.25 7.93 -5.16
N SER A 41 1.26 7.03 -6.15
CA SER A 41 2.48 6.32 -6.55
C SER A 41 3.39 7.14 -7.48
N MET A 42 2.85 8.16 -8.16
CA MET A 42 3.60 9.08 -9.01
C MET A 42 4.77 9.75 -8.28
N VAL A 43 4.64 10.00 -6.99
CA VAL A 43 5.59 10.81 -6.22
C VAL A 43 6.83 10.02 -5.82
N PHE A 44 6.74 8.69 -5.68
CA PHE A 44 7.83 7.88 -5.15
C PHE A 44 9.15 7.94 -5.95
N PRO A 45 9.17 7.92 -7.29
CA PRO A 45 10.41 7.86 -8.05
C PRO A 45 11.26 9.12 -7.94
N PHE A 46 10.66 10.29 -7.87
CA PHE A 46 11.38 11.55 -7.85
C PHE A 46 11.51 12.17 -6.45
N LEU A 47 10.82 11.64 -5.44
CA LEU A 47 10.78 12.23 -4.10
C LEU A 47 12.17 12.42 -3.47
N PRO A 48 13.11 11.45 -3.52
CA PRO A 48 14.46 11.65 -3.00
C PRO A 48 15.26 12.71 -3.79
N LEU A 49 15.10 12.75 -5.11
CA LEU A 49 15.74 13.73 -5.98
C LEU A 49 15.16 15.14 -5.78
N TYR A 50 13.85 15.23 -5.54
CA TYR A 50 13.22 16.50 -5.15
C TYR A 50 13.79 17.02 -3.83
N ILE A 51 13.98 16.15 -2.83
CA ILE A 51 14.57 16.53 -1.54
C ILE A 51 16.01 17.05 -1.72
N GLU A 52 16.79 16.45 -2.62
CA GLU A 52 18.13 16.90 -2.95
C GLU A 52 18.15 18.32 -3.52
N SER A 53 17.10 18.71 -4.25
CA SER A 53 16.95 20.05 -4.82
C SER A 53 16.40 21.10 -3.84
N LEU A 54 15.97 20.71 -2.64
CA LEU A 54 15.41 21.60 -1.61
C LEU A 54 16.47 22.01 -0.61
N ASP A 55 16.35 23.24 -0.12
CA ASP A 55 17.14 23.66 1.04
C ASP A 55 16.80 22.84 2.28
N SER A 56 17.77 22.59 3.14
CA SER A 56 17.54 21.97 4.44
C SER A 56 18.32 22.68 5.53
N ARG A 57 17.65 22.98 6.64
CA ARG A 57 18.26 23.50 7.86
C ARG A 57 18.85 22.39 8.74
N PHE A 58 18.37 21.16 8.54
CA PHE A 58 18.93 20.01 9.25
C PHE A 58 20.22 19.57 8.56
N ALA A 59 21.29 19.40 9.35
CA ALA A 59 22.54 18.82 8.88
C ALA A 59 22.42 17.30 8.69
N LEU A 60 21.40 16.85 7.93
CA LEU A 60 21.10 15.46 7.63
C LEU A 60 21.34 15.18 6.15
N SER A 61 21.80 13.97 5.84
CA SER A 61 21.98 13.57 4.45
C SER A 61 20.64 13.41 3.71
N THR A 62 20.68 13.51 2.37
CA THR A 62 19.50 13.36 1.50
C THR A 62 18.79 12.04 1.72
N GLU A 63 19.52 10.95 1.95
CA GLU A 63 18.99 9.63 2.20
C GLU A 63 18.13 9.59 3.48
N VAL A 64 18.61 10.25 4.56
CA VAL A 64 17.88 10.33 5.83
C VAL A 64 16.62 11.19 5.68
N LEU A 65 16.72 12.34 5.01
CA LEU A 65 15.56 13.19 4.76
C LEU A 65 14.52 12.47 3.89
N ALA A 66 14.93 11.75 2.86
CA ALA A 66 14.04 10.91 2.03
C ALA A 66 13.40 9.79 2.85
N GLY A 67 14.19 9.13 3.70
CA GLY A 67 13.67 8.14 4.65
C GLY A 67 12.64 8.72 5.60
N LEU A 68 12.90 9.90 6.19
CA LEU A 68 12.00 10.60 7.11
C LEU A 68 10.67 10.99 6.44
N VAL A 69 10.71 11.55 5.24
CA VAL A 69 9.51 11.96 4.49
C VAL A 69 8.56 10.78 4.28
N ILE A 70 9.07 9.59 3.99
CA ILE A 70 8.28 8.37 3.79
C ILE A 70 7.82 7.78 5.14
N ALA A 71 8.73 7.72 6.12
CA ALA A 71 8.49 7.14 7.43
C ALA A 71 7.41 7.92 8.21
N VAL A 72 7.51 9.25 8.24
CA VAL A 72 6.59 10.12 8.98
C VAL A 72 5.16 10.01 8.44
N GLN A 73 4.98 9.97 7.11
CA GLN A 73 3.67 9.76 6.51
C GLN A 73 3.08 8.40 6.91
N SER A 74 3.88 7.34 6.87
CA SER A 74 3.44 5.99 7.22
C SER A 74 3.08 5.88 8.70
N LEU A 75 3.87 6.52 9.57
CA LEU A 75 3.66 6.55 11.02
C LEU A 75 2.37 7.28 11.37
N THR A 76 2.15 8.48 10.83
CA THR A 76 0.95 9.26 11.11
C THR A 76 -0.31 8.59 10.54
N MET A 77 -0.21 7.96 9.38
CA MET A 77 -1.30 7.17 8.81
C MET A 77 -1.62 5.93 9.66
N MET A 78 -0.62 5.25 10.22
CA MET A 78 -0.81 4.11 11.13
C MET A 78 -1.62 4.51 12.37
N ILE A 79 -1.33 5.69 12.94
CA ILE A 79 -2.04 6.22 14.11
C ILE A 79 -3.45 6.69 13.74
N ALA A 80 -3.61 7.36 12.60
CA ALA A 80 -4.87 7.94 12.17
C ALA A 80 -5.88 6.92 11.63
N ALA A 81 -5.41 5.81 11.02
CA ALA A 81 -6.29 4.85 10.35
C ALA A 81 -7.38 4.24 11.25
N PRO A 82 -7.11 3.80 12.49
CA PRO A 82 -8.15 3.30 13.39
C PRO A 82 -9.20 4.37 13.75
N ILE A 83 -8.75 5.61 13.96
CA ILE A 83 -9.64 6.75 14.30
C ILE A 83 -10.61 6.98 13.15
N TRP A 84 -10.09 7.03 11.93
CA TRP A 84 -10.93 7.24 10.73
C TRP A 84 -11.86 6.06 10.42
N GLY A 85 -11.49 4.83 10.81
CA GLY A 85 -12.37 3.67 10.72
C GLY A 85 -13.65 3.87 11.55
N VAL A 86 -13.51 4.27 12.81
CA VAL A 86 -14.64 4.55 13.69
C VAL A 86 -15.46 5.76 13.23
N VAL A 87 -14.79 6.80 12.73
CA VAL A 87 -15.47 7.98 12.16
C VAL A 87 -16.26 7.59 10.92
N ALA A 88 -15.72 6.66 10.08
CA ALA A 88 -16.42 6.15 8.91
C ALA A 88 -17.73 5.41 9.28
N ASP A 89 -17.69 4.61 10.33
CA ASP A 89 -18.88 3.89 10.81
C ASP A 89 -19.93 4.83 11.40
N ARG A 90 -19.55 6.03 11.88
CA ARG A 90 -20.46 7.02 12.46
C ARG A 90 -21.02 8.03 11.47
N PHE A 91 -20.22 8.44 10.47
CA PHE A 91 -20.55 9.55 9.56
C PHE A 91 -20.76 9.12 8.11
N GLY A 92 -20.52 7.85 7.79
CA GLY A 92 -20.63 7.28 6.45
C GLY A 92 -19.26 7.20 5.73
N ARG A 93 -19.14 6.17 4.91
CA ARG A 93 -17.89 5.80 4.22
C ARG A 93 -17.59 6.72 3.04
N LYS A 94 -18.63 7.14 2.30
CA LYS A 94 -18.51 8.11 1.20
C LYS A 94 -17.87 9.43 1.67
N LYS A 95 -18.31 9.97 2.81
CA LYS A 95 -17.73 11.20 3.36
C LYS A 95 -16.26 11.04 3.73
N MET A 96 -15.87 9.86 4.21
CA MET A 96 -14.48 9.56 4.54
C MET A 96 -13.59 9.45 3.30
N ILE A 97 -14.11 8.89 2.21
CA ILE A 97 -13.39 8.87 0.92
C ILE A 97 -13.20 10.29 0.41
N LEU A 98 -14.26 11.10 0.39
CA LEU A 98 -14.20 12.50 -0.06
C LEU A 98 -13.21 13.32 0.75
N ARG A 99 -13.25 13.20 2.09
CA ARG A 99 -12.27 13.85 2.98
C ARG A 99 -10.83 13.46 2.61
N ALA A 100 -10.56 12.16 2.46
CA ALA A 100 -9.22 11.67 2.19
C ALA A 100 -8.71 12.09 0.81
N MET A 101 -9.58 12.11 -0.20
CA MET A 101 -9.21 12.56 -1.56
C MET A 101 -9.01 14.06 -1.64
N VAL A 102 -9.94 14.85 -1.10
CA VAL A 102 -9.84 16.32 -1.11
C VAL A 102 -8.67 16.79 -0.25
N GLY A 103 -8.55 16.28 0.98
CA GLY A 103 -7.43 16.61 1.85
C GLY A 103 -6.09 16.17 1.27
N GLY A 104 -6.02 14.95 0.71
CA GLY A 104 -4.85 14.46 -0.02
C GLY A 104 -4.47 15.37 -1.19
N GLY A 105 -5.45 15.82 -1.98
CA GLY A 105 -5.25 16.77 -3.09
C GLY A 105 -4.70 18.11 -2.63
N ILE A 106 -5.26 18.68 -1.55
CA ILE A 106 -4.77 19.95 -0.99
C ILE A 106 -3.30 19.82 -0.54
N PHE A 107 -2.96 18.77 0.20
CA PHE A 107 -1.58 18.54 0.63
C PHE A 107 -0.62 18.31 -0.55
N MET A 108 -1.08 17.64 -1.61
CA MET A 108 -0.26 17.47 -2.83
C MET A 108 0.02 18.81 -3.51
N ILE A 109 -0.98 19.70 -3.64
CA ILE A 109 -0.74 21.05 -4.15
C ILE A 109 0.31 21.76 -3.30
N LEU A 110 0.15 21.77 -1.99
CA LEU A 110 1.09 22.45 -1.09
C LEU A 110 2.51 21.89 -1.20
N MET A 111 2.66 20.57 -1.36
CA MET A 111 3.98 19.93 -1.55
C MET A 111 4.67 20.32 -2.85
N GLY A 112 3.91 20.67 -3.89
CA GLY A 112 4.47 21.17 -5.14
C GLY A 112 5.16 22.54 -5.04
N PHE A 113 4.95 23.27 -3.94
CA PHE A 113 5.46 24.64 -3.74
C PHE A 113 6.35 24.78 -2.49
N VAL A 114 6.76 23.68 -1.87
CA VAL A 114 7.69 23.74 -0.71
C VAL A 114 9.06 24.23 -1.13
N GLN A 115 9.73 24.92 -0.22
CA GLN A 115 11.07 25.47 -0.43
C GLN A 115 12.11 24.79 0.47
N SER A 116 11.66 23.94 1.42
CA SER A 116 12.58 23.21 2.29
C SER A 116 12.12 21.79 2.56
N ALA A 117 13.09 20.91 2.86
CA ALA A 117 12.82 19.52 3.21
C ALA A 117 11.95 19.40 4.48
N GLU A 118 12.10 20.30 5.45
CA GLU A 118 11.31 20.35 6.68
C GLU A 118 9.83 20.61 6.41
N GLN A 119 9.52 21.52 5.47
CA GLN A 119 8.15 21.78 5.03
C GLN A 119 7.54 20.54 4.40
N LEU A 120 8.32 19.84 3.58
CA LEU A 120 7.88 18.59 2.95
C LEU A 120 7.60 17.50 3.98
N ILE A 121 8.47 17.32 4.98
CA ILE A 121 8.29 16.37 6.10
C ILE A 121 7.01 16.69 6.86
N LEU A 122 6.79 17.97 7.21
CA LEU A 122 5.59 18.39 7.92
C LEU A 122 4.30 18.13 7.13
N LEU A 123 4.29 18.48 5.83
CA LEU A 123 3.15 18.25 4.96
C LEU A 123 2.86 16.75 4.76
N ARG A 124 3.90 15.92 4.69
CA ARG A 124 3.77 14.46 4.66
C ARG A 124 3.18 13.89 5.95
N ALA A 125 3.61 14.41 7.11
CA ALA A 125 3.02 14.03 8.38
C ALA A 125 1.52 14.35 8.43
N LEU A 126 1.14 15.56 8.05
CA LEU A 126 -0.25 16.01 8.02
C LEU A 126 -1.07 15.23 6.97
N GLN A 127 -0.49 14.96 5.80
CA GLN A 127 -1.12 14.14 4.78
C GLN A 127 -1.41 12.72 5.29
N GLY A 128 -0.47 12.09 5.98
CA GLY A 128 -0.67 10.77 6.58
C GLY A 128 -1.83 10.74 7.58
N MET A 129 -2.04 11.82 8.34
CA MET A 129 -3.19 11.94 9.25
C MET A 129 -4.53 12.05 8.52
N VAL A 130 -4.56 12.62 7.32
CA VAL A 130 -5.82 12.92 6.59
C VAL A 130 -6.14 11.86 5.56
N THR A 131 -5.18 11.14 5.00
CA THR A 131 -5.38 10.13 3.96
C THR A 131 -5.86 8.79 4.52
N GLY A 132 -6.22 7.84 3.65
CA GLY A 132 -6.73 6.52 4.03
C GLY A 132 -7.94 6.11 3.16
N THR A 133 -7.83 6.30 1.83
CA THR A 133 -8.92 6.01 0.89
C THR A 133 -9.21 4.52 0.75
N VAL A 134 -8.19 3.66 0.83
CA VAL A 134 -8.30 2.22 0.52
C VAL A 134 -9.26 1.51 1.48
N SER A 135 -9.14 1.75 2.79
CA SER A 135 -10.03 1.14 3.78
C SER A 135 -11.48 1.61 3.64
N ALA A 136 -11.68 2.89 3.36
CA ALA A 136 -13.01 3.46 3.16
C ALA A 136 -13.66 2.94 1.86
N ASN A 137 -12.90 2.82 0.76
CA ASN A 137 -13.35 2.23 -0.50
C ASN A 137 -13.78 0.76 -0.31
N ASN A 138 -12.93 -0.03 0.36
CA ASN A 138 -13.23 -1.43 0.66
C ASN A 138 -14.50 -1.55 1.51
N ALA A 139 -14.65 -0.73 2.55
CA ALA A 139 -15.82 -0.74 3.41
C ALA A 139 -17.11 -0.33 2.67
N LEU A 140 -17.04 0.67 1.78
CA LEU A 140 -18.16 1.12 0.98
C LEU A 140 -18.63 0.04 0.01
N VAL A 141 -17.71 -0.60 -0.71
CA VAL A 141 -18.02 -1.65 -1.68
C VAL A 141 -18.52 -2.91 -0.97
N ALA A 142 -17.92 -3.29 0.17
CA ALA A 142 -18.38 -4.43 0.97
C ALA A 142 -19.83 -4.26 1.43
N ALA A 143 -20.24 -3.03 1.77
CA ALA A 143 -21.60 -2.74 2.18
C ALA A 143 -22.61 -2.68 1.02
N SER A 144 -22.13 -2.34 -0.19
CA SER A 144 -22.98 -2.16 -1.37
C SER A 144 -23.18 -3.46 -2.18
N ALA A 145 -22.19 -4.35 -2.16
CA ALA A 145 -22.21 -5.59 -2.95
C ALA A 145 -23.04 -6.69 -2.28
N PRO A 146 -23.78 -7.52 -3.06
CA PRO A 146 -24.43 -8.73 -2.54
C PRO A 146 -23.39 -9.67 -1.91
N ARG A 147 -23.80 -10.40 -0.85
CA ARG A 147 -22.92 -11.29 -0.09
C ARG A 147 -22.15 -12.29 -0.97
N GLU A 148 -22.82 -12.83 -2.00
CA GLU A 148 -22.24 -13.81 -2.95
C GLU A 148 -21.20 -13.19 -3.89
N ARG A 149 -21.14 -11.86 -4.00
CA ARG A 149 -20.28 -11.12 -4.94
C ARG A 149 -19.24 -10.21 -4.26
N VAL A 150 -19.20 -10.15 -2.94
CA VAL A 150 -18.24 -9.33 -2.19
C VAL A 150 -16.81 -9.71 -2.54
N GLY A 151 -16.47 -11.00 -2.65
CA GLY A 151 -15.13 -11.45 -3.02
C GLY A 151 -14.70 -10.93 -4.40
N PHE A 152 -15.58 -11.00 -5.40
CA PHE A 152 -15.32 -10.42 -6.72
C PHE A 152 -15.10 -8.91 -6.65
N ALA A 153 -15.94 -8.21 -5.92
CA ALA A 153 -15.88 -6.75 -5.80
C ALA A 153 -14.58 -6.29 -5.11
N MET A 154 -14.14 -7.01 -4.05
CA MET A 154 -12.86 -6.76 -3.40
C MET A 154 -11.69 -7.04 -4.33
N GLY A 155 -11.72 -8.13 -5.08
CA GLY A 155 -10.70 -8.46 -6.10
C GLY A 155 -10.59 -7.37 -7.16
N ALA A 156 -11.70 -6.84 -7.64
CA ALA A 156 -11.71 -5.72 -8.59
C ALA A 156 -11.05 -4.47 -7.99
N LEU A 157 -11.37 -4.09 -6.74
CA LEU A 157 -10.72 -2.95 -6.09
C LEU A 157 -9.20 -3.14 -5.94
N GLN A 158 -8.76 -4.34 -5.58
CA GLN A 158 -7.33 -4.64 -5.49
C GLN A 158 -6.65 -4.56 -6.86
N LEU A 159 -7.31 -5.02 -7.92
CA LEU A 159 -6.81 -4.85 -9.29
C LEU A 159 -6.65 -3.36 -9.64
N GLY A 160 -7.65 -2.53 -9.34
CA GLY A 160 -7.56 -1.08 -9.54
C GLY A 160 -6.39 -0.45 -8.77
N LEU A 161 -6.22 -0.82 -7.49
CA LEU A 161 -5.12 -0.34 -6.65
C LEU A 161 -3.75 -0.68 -7.26
N TRP A 162 -3.49 -1.96 -7.50
CA TRP A 162 -2.17 -2.41 -7.92
C TRP A 162 -1.83 -2.01 -9.36
N SER A 163 -2.82 -1.95 -10.25
CA SER A 163 -2.63 -1.42 -11.61
C SER A 163 -2.26 0.06 -11.58
N GLY A 164 -2.91 0.85 -10.71
CA GLY A 164 -2.55 2.26 -10.52
C GLY A 164 -1.15 2.45 -9.94
N VAL A 165 -0.77 1.63 -8.95
CA VAL A 165 0.60 1.62 -8.38
C VAL A 165 1.66 1.23 -9.42
N ALA A 166 1.32 0.39 -10.40
CA ALA A 166 2.24 0.02 -11.48
C ALA A 166 2.46 1.14 -12.50
N VAL A 167 1.40 1.89 -12.84
CA VAL A 167 1.45 2.95 -13.86
C VAL A 167 1.99 4.27 -13.31
N GLY A 168 1.63 4.62 -12.08
CA GLY A 168 1.93 5.92 -11.48
C GLY A 168 3.40 6.31 -11.49
N PRO A 169 4.34 5.46 -11.06
CA PRO A 169 5.75 5.84 -10.98
C PRO A 169 6.36 6.24 -12.33
N LEU A 170 5.99 5.54 -13.40
CA LEU A 170 6.47 5.91 -14.74
C LEU A 170 5.94 7.28 -15.16
N LEU A 171 4.63 7.54 -14.98
CA LEU A 171 4.05 8.84 -15.27
C LEU A 171 4.69 9.95 -14.42
N GLY A 172 4.93 9.68 -13.14
CA GLY A 172 5.55 10.62 -12.22
C GLY A 172 6.98 10.98 -12.62
N GLY A 173 7.78 9.99 -12.99
CA GLY A 173 9.14 10.19 -13.47
C GLY A 173 9.18 11.03 -14.76
N VAL A 174 8.37 10.66 -15.75
CA VAL A 174 8.29 11.40 -17.03
C VAL A 174 7.83 12.85 -16.81
N LEU A 175 6.79 13.07 -15.99
CA LEU A 175 6.31 14.42 -15.73
C LEU A 175 7.35 15.26 -14.96
N ALA A 176 8.11 14.64 -14.05
CA ALA A 176 9.15 15.33 -13.31
C ALA A 176 10.32 15.75 -14.22
N ASP A 177 10.72 14.88 -15.16
CA ASP A 177 11.79 15.18 -16.12
C ASP A 177 11.39 16.26 -17.13
N LEU A 178 10.14 16.19 -17.64
CA LEU A 178 9.69 17.13 -18.68
C LEU A 178 9.27 18.51 -18.15
N PHE A 179 8.69 18.57 -16.96
CA PHE A 179 7.99 19.77 -16.46
C PHE A 179 8.44 20.19 -15.05
N GLY A 180 9.40 19.47 -14.46
CA GLY A 180 9.87 19.72 -13.10
C GLY A 180 9.01 19.09 -12.00
N TYR A 181 9.51 19.10 -10.77
CA TYR A 181 8.94 18.35 -9.63
C TYR A 181 7.54 18.82 -9.17
N SER A 182 7.19 20.09 -9.40
CA SER A 182 5.87 20.61 -9.00
C SER A 182 4.72 19.96 -9.78
N VAL A 183 4.95 19.66 -11.06
CA VAL A 183 3.89 19.17 -11.98
C VAL A 183 3.33 17.80 -11.57
N PRO A 184 4.10 16.77 -11.21
CA PRO A 184 3.57 15.51 -10.70
C PRO A 184 2.71 15.68 -9.43
N PHE A 185 3.07 16.61 -8.53
CA PHE A 185 2.24 16.91 -7.34
C PHE A 185 0.90 17.52 -7.74
N ILE A 186 0.90 18.49 -8.64
CA ILE A 186 -0.33 19.14 -9.16
C ILE A 186 -1.17 18.12 -9.93
N ALA A 187 -0.56 17.29 -10.76
CA ALA A 187 -1.25 16.22 -11.50
C ALA A 187 -1.91 15.22 -10.53
N THR A 188 -1.19 14.81 -9.47
CA THR A 188 -1.75 13.96 -8.41
C THR A 188 -2.95 14.63 -7.73
N ALA A 189 -2.84 15.91 -7.40
CA ALA A 189 -3.93 16.67 -6.80
C ALA A 189 -5.16 16.73 -7.72
N ALA A 190 -4.95 17.01 -9.00
CA ALA A 190 -6.02 17.03 -10.00
C ALA A 190 -6.73 15.67 -10.10
N LEU A 191 -5.97 14.57 -10.17
CA LEU A 191 -6.50 13.20 -10.18
C LEU A 191 -7.34 12.90 -8.94
N LEU A 192 -6.85 13.28 -7.74
CA LEU A 192 -7.59 13.08 -6.49
C LEU A 192 -8.87 13.91 -6.43
N LEU A 193 -8.83 15.18 -6.86
CA LEU A 193 -10.00 16.06 -6.86
C LEU A 193 -11.06 15.61 -7.90
N VAL A 194 -10.62 15.18 -9.08
CA VAL A 194 -11.52 14.59 -10.09
C VAL A 194 -12.14 13.29 -9.55
N GLY A 195 -11.36 12.41 -8.93
CA GLY A 195 -11.87 11.21 -8.29
C GLY A 195 -12.88 11.52 -7.18
N ALA A 196 -12.60 12.54 -6.35
CA ALA A 196 -13.52 13.01 -5.32
C ALA A 196 -14.84 13.53 -5.95
N LEU A 197 -14.76 14.30 -7.02
CA LEU A 197 -15.94 14.79 -7.75
C LEU A 197 -16.77 13.62 -8.29
N VAL A 198 -16.14 12.64 -8.95
CA VAL A 198 -16.81 11.46 -9.50
C VAL A 198 -17.52 10.66 -8.40
N ILE A 199 -16.87 10.44 -7.24
CA ILE A 199 -17.51 9.78 -6.09
C ILE A 199 -18.64 10.63 -5.51
N SER A 200 -18.46 11.96 -5.41
CA SER A 200 -19.47 12.85 -4.83
C SER A 200 -20.79 12.82 -5.60
N VAL A 201 -20.70 12.75 -6.92
CA VAL A 201 -21.85 12.76 -7.84
C VAL A 201 -22.39 11.34 -8.05
N GLY A 202 -21.52 10.37 -8.29
CA GLY A 202 -21.92 9.06 -8.80
C GLY A 202 -22.23 8.00 -7.74
N VAL A 203 -21.76 8.17 -6.49
CA VAL A 203 -22.02 7.19 -5.42
C VAL A 203 -23.16 7.68 -4.52
N ASN A 204 -24.18 6.87 -4.35
CA ASN A 204 -25.22 7.07 -3.34
C ASN A 204 -25.00 6.07 -2.21
N GLU A 205 -24.68 6.55 -1.02
CA GLU A 205 -24.58 5.73 0.19
C GLU A 205 -25.86 5.88 1.00
N GLU A 206 -26.64 4.80 1.14
CA GLU A 206 -27.73 4.71 2.09
C GLU A 206 -27.15 4.43 3.48
N PHE A 207 -26.73 5.50 4.17
CA PHE A 207 -26.09 5.38 5.46
C PHE A 207 -27.11 5.52 6.59
N SER A 208 -27.22 4.46 7.40
CA SER A 208 -27.96 4.48 8.67
C SER A 208 -26.96 4.44 9.82
N PRO A 209 -26.86 5.48 10.64
CA PRO A 209 -25.94 5.49 11.77
C PRO A 209 -26.30 4.38 12.76
N PRO A 210 -25.31 3.68 13.34
CA PRO A 210 -25.55 2.67 14.35
C PRO A 210 -26.34 3.25 15.53
N ARG A 211 -27.33 2.51 16.02
CA ARG A 211 -28.17 2.92 17.16
C ARG A 211 -27.41 3.01 18.49
N GLU A 212 -26.35 2.24 18.62
CA GLU A 212 -25.49 2.26 19.80
C GLU A 212 -24.25 3.13 19.56
N LYS A 213 -23.90 3.93 20.58
CA LYS A 213 -22.64 4.68 20.59
C LYS A 213 -21.50 3.70 20.72
N ILE A 214 -20.82 3.39 19.62
CA ILE A 214 -19.57 2.61 19.67
C ILE A 214 -18.58 3.46 20.47
N ALA A 215 -18.37 3.09 21.72
CA ALA A 215 -17.35 3.70 22.55
C ALA A 215 -15.99 3.23 22.01
N ILE A 216 -15.16 4.19 21.58
CA ILE A 216 -13.77 3.90 21.21
C ILE A 216 -13.02 3.61 22.51
N HIS A 217 -12.98 2.35 22.94
CA HIS A 217 -12.10 1.96 24.02
C HIS A 217 -10.78 1.46 23.39
N PRO A 218 -9.69 2.24 23.49
CA PRO A 218 -8.37 1.79 23.02
C PRO A 218 -7.95 0.46 23.66
N THR A 219 -8.41 0.23 24.89
CA THR A 219 -8.19 -1.01 25.65
C THR A 219 -8.87 -2.24 25.04
N ALA A 220 -10.10 -2.09 24.47
CA ALA A 220 -10.79 -3.21 23.81
C ALA A 220 -10.07 -3.62 22.53
N PHE A 221 -9.48 -2.66 21.81
CA PHE A 221 -8.67 -2.91 20.61
C PHE A 221 -7.37 -3.65 20.96
N LEU A 222 -6.67 -3.21 22.03
CA LEU A 222 -5.46 -3.85 22.52
C LEU A 222 -5.73 -5.27 23.08
N LEU A 223 -6.84 -5.46 23.77
CA LEU A 223 -7.26 -6.77 24.27
C LEU A 223 -7.59 -7.73 23.12
N GLY A 224 -8.27 -7.27 22.08
CA GLY A 224 -8.52 -8.04 20.86
C GLY A 224 -7.21 -8.48 20.19
N TRP A 225 -6.21 -7.61 20.13
CA TRP A 225 -4.89 -7.94 19.59
C TRP A 225 -4.15 -8.97 20.42
N LYS A 226 -4.22 -8.89 21.75
CA LYS A 226 -3.61 -9.89 22.66
C LYS A 226 -4.20 -11.28 22.43
N THR A 227 -5.49 -11.39 22.25
CA THR A 227 -6.17 -12.67 21.96
C THR A 227 -5.73 -13.22 20.60
N ILE A 228 -5.66 -12.37 19.55
CA ILE A 228 -5.24 -12.76 18.21
C ILE A 228 -3.78 -13.21 18.20
N LEU A 229 -2.89 -12.51 18.89
CA LEU A 229 -1.47 -12.87 19.01
C LEU A 229 -1.26 -14.17 19.80
N GLY A 230 -2.20 -14.53 20.67
CA GLY A 230 -2.21 -15.81 21.40
C GLY A 230 -2.59 -17.02 20.54
N THR A 231 -3.15 -16.80 19.34
CA THR A 231 -3.50 -17.90 18.42
C THR A 231 -2.22 -18.47 17.80
N SER A 232 -2.05 -19.79 17.87
CA SER A 232 -0.88 -20.49 17.34
C SER A 232 -0.67 -20.17 15.84
N GLY A 233 0.54 -19.76 15.48
CA GLY A 233 0.95 -19.43 14.11
C GLY A 233 0.66 -17.99 13.66
N VAL A 234 -0.35 -17.30 14.21
CA VAL A 234 -0.72 -15.94 13.79
C VAL A 234 0.41 -14.94 14.04
N GLY A 235 1.03 -14.98 15.22
CA GLY A 235 2.15 -14.12 15.56
C GLY A 235 3.33 -14.28 14.59
N MET A 236 3.60 -15.54 14.18
CA MET A 236 4.67 -15.83 13.21
C MET A 236 4.35 -15.30 11.82
N VAL A 237 3.09 -15.43 11.34
CA VAL A 237 2.66 -14.88 10.06
C VAL A 237 2.74 -13.35 10.06
N LEU A 238 2.36 -12.69 11.16
CA LEU A 238 2.49 -11.24 11.31
C LEU A 238 3.97 -10.80 11.33
N LEU A 239 4.86 -11.56 11.95
CA LEU A 239 6.31 -11.34 11.86
C LEU A 239 6.79 -11.45 10.42
N MET A 240 6.36 -12.49 9.68
CA MET A 240 6.67 -12.61 8.24
C MET A 240 6.16 -11.40 7.46
N ARG A 241 4.93 -10.96 7.74
CA ARG A 241 4.35 -9.77 7.13
C ARG A 241 5.17 -8.52 7.37
N PHE A 242 5.64 -8.32 8.60
CA PHE A 242 6.53 -7.22 8.96
C PHE A 242 7.87 -7.30 8.21
N LEU A 243 8.53 -8.46 8.21
CA LEU A 243 9.81 -8.66 7.55
C LEU A 243 9.71 -8.48 6.02
N VAL A 244 8.64 -8.97 5.38
CA VAL A 244 8.39 -8.74 3.94
C VAL A 244 8.22 -7.24 3.65
N GLY A 245 7.44 -6.54 4.48
CA GLY A 245 7.30 -5.10 4.37
C GLY A 245 8.62 -4.36 4.56
N LEU A 246 9.40 -4.77 5.55
CA LEU A 246 10.73 -4.24 5.86
C LEU A 246 11.68 -4.41 4.67
N ALA A 247 11.87 -5.65 4.18
CA ALA A 247 12.78 -5.95 3.07
C ALA A 247 12.47 -5.13 1.81
N ARG A 248 11.17 -4.94 1.51
CA ARG A 248 10.74 -4.17 0.34
C ARG A 248 10.89 -2.66 0.52
N ALA A 249 10.66 -2.15 1.73
CA ALA A 249 10.63 -0.71 1.98
C ALA A 249 12.01 -0.12 2.30
N ILE A 250 13.00 -0.92 2.68
CA ILE A 250 14.41 -0.50 2.88
C ILE A 250 14.96 0.24 1.66
N ILE A 251 14.67 -0.24 0.45
CA ILE A 251 15.23 0.32 -0.79
C ILE A 251 14.44 1.52 -1.34
N ILE A 252 13.21 1.77 -0.86
CA ILE A 252 12.34 2.81 -1.46
C ILE A 252 13.00 4.19 -1.50
N PRO A 253 13.61 4.72 -0.42
CA PRO A 253 14.26 6.02 -0.46
C PRO A 253 15.59 6.02 -1.23
N ILE A 254 16.22 4.86 -1.37
CA ILE A 254 17.58 4.71 -1.93
C ILE A 254 17.54 4.40 -3.43
N ALA A 255 16.55 3.66 -3.89
CA ALA A 255 16.49 3.17 -5.26
C ALA A 255 16.55 4.29 -6.33
N PRO A 256 15.82 5.43 -6.20
CA PRO A 256 15.94 6.52 -7.16
C PRO A 256 17.35 7.14 -7.19
N LEU A 257 17.94 7.38 -6.01
CA LEU A 257 19.32 7.93 -5.91
C LEU A 257 20.33 6.95 -6.50
N PHE A 258 20.15 5.64 -6.27
CA PHE A 258 21.02 4.62 -6.83
C PHE A 258 20.90 4.53 -8.35
N VAL A 259 19.69 4.66 -8.91
CA VAL A 259 19.45 4.71 -10.35
C VAL A 259 20.26 5.87 -10.98
N VAL A 260 20.19 7.07 -10.39
CA VAL A 260 20.97 8.23 -10.87
C VAL A 260 22.47 7.95 -10.85
N SER A 261 22.98 7.30 -9.80
CA SER A 261 24.42 6.96 -9.71
C SER A 261 24.88 5.93 -10.75
N LEU A 262 23.97 5.19 -11.39
CA LEU A 262 24.27 4.22 -12.45
C LEU A 262 24.16 4.81 -13.86
N VAL A 263 23.59 6.00 -14.01
CA VAL A 263 23.48 6.70 -15.31
C VAL A 263 24.80 7.40 -15.59
N ILE A 264 25.52 6.95 -16.62
CA ILE A 264 26.90 7.38 -16.95
C ILE A 264 26.94 8.82 -17.52
N HIS A 265 25.85 9.30 -18.06
CA HIS A 265 25.71 10.66 -18.58
C HIS A 265 24.60 11.36 -17.79
N GLU A 266 24.82 12.62 -17.41
CA GLU A 266 23.77 13.48 -16.87
C GLU A 266 22.68 13.62 -17.96
N THR A 267 21.69 12.74 -17.91
CA THR A 267 20.55 12.77 -18.82
C THR A 267 19.39 13.44 -18.12
N GLU A 268 18.64 14.24 -18.87
CA GLU A 268 17.40 14.86 -18.41
C GLU A 268 16.29 13.84 -18.04
N THR A 269 16.61 12.54 -17.98
CA THR A 269 15.66 11.41 -17.84
C THR A 269 15.86 10.58 -16.59
N ASN A 270 16.54 11.11 -15.57
CA ASN A 270 16.86 10.38 -14.33
C ASN A 270 15.62 9.90 -13.57
N ASN A 271 14.60 10.76 -13.46
CA ASN A 271 13.36 10.42 -12.77
C ASN A 271 12.54 9.38 -13.57
N THR A 272 12.61 9.42 -14.91
CA THR A 272 11.97 8.44 -15.78
C THR A 272 12.53 7.03 -15.56
N TYR A 273 13.87 6.88 -15.45
CA TYR A 273 14.49 5.58 -15.14
C TYR A 273 14.08 5.06 -13.76
N ALA A 274 14.07 5.92 -12.74
CA ALA A 274 13.59 5.55 -11.41
C ALA A 274 12.11 5.16 -11.44
N GLY A 275 11.29 5.90 -12.18
CA GLY A 275 9.89 5.61 -12.39
C GLY A 275 9.67 4.29 -13.12
N LEU A 276 10.43 4.02 -14.18
CA LEU A 276 10.37 2.77 -14.95
C LEU A 276 10.73 1.56 -14.08
N MET A 277 11.76 1.67 -13.24
CA MET A 277 12.17 0.60 -12.33
C MET A 277 11.03 0.25 -11.35
N LEU A 278 10.42 1.25 -10.71
CA LEU A 278 9.32 1.03 -9.78
C LEU A 278 8.05 0.52 -10.50
N ALA A 279 7.78 1.01 -11.71
CA ALA A 279 6.65 0.57 -12.52
C ALA A 279 6.78 -0.91 -12.90
N VAL A 280 7.93 -1.32 -13.44
CA VAL A 280 8.20 -2.72 -13.82
C VAL A 280 8.14 -3.62 -12.59
N SER A 281 8.77 -3.24 -11.47
CA SER A 281 8.73 -4.02 -10.24
C SER A 281 7.30 -4.16 -9.69
N SER A 282 6.48 -3.10 -9.76
CA SER A 282 5.09 -3.13 -9.30
C SER A 282 4.20 -3.95 -10.23
N ALA A 283 4.35 -3.82 -11.55
CA ALA A 283 3.59 -4.58 -12.52
C ALA A 283 3.86 -6.08 -12.41
N THR A 284 5.13 -6.48 -12.34
CA THR A 284 5.53 -7.87 -12.16
C THR A 284 5.11 -8.43 -10.80
N SER A 285 5.13 -7.60 -9.73
CA SER A 285 4.62 -7.99 -8.41
C SER A 285 3.11 -8.22 -8.41
N THR A 286 2.35 -7.42 -9.15
CA THR A 286 0.90 -7.60 -9.31
C THR A 286 0.60 -8.92 -10.03
N PHE A 287 1.29 -9.21 -11.12
CA PHE A 287 1.19 -10.49 -11.83
C PHE A 287 1.60 -11.66 -10.92
N GLY A 288 2.74 -11.53 -10.24
CA GLY A 288 3.23 -12.53 -9.28
C GLY A 288 2.25 -12.81 -8.15
N ALA A 289 1.58 -11.78 -7.60
CA ALA A 289 0.62 -11.94 -6.52
C ALA A 289 -0.59 -12.79 -6.93
N VAL A 290 -1.10 -12.61 -8.16
CA VAL A 290 -2.22 -13.39 -8.69
C VAL A 290 -1.79 -14.83 -8.99
N TYR A 291 -0.70 -14.99 -9.73
CA TYR A 291 -0.23 -16.31 -10.15
C TYR A 291 0.26 -17.16 -8.97
N LEU A 292 1.15 -16.62 -8.15
CA LEU A 292 1.75 -17.33 -7.00
C LEU A 292 0.76 -17.48 -5.84
N GLY A 293 -0.21 -16.57 -5.71
CA GLY A 293 -1.35 -16.73 -4.80
C GLY A 293 -2.18 -17.96 -5.17
N SER A 294 -2.58 -18.09 -6.44
CA SER A 294 -3.32 -19.27 -6.91
C SER A 294 -2.50 -20.57 -6.87
N LEU A 295 -1.19 -20.48 -7.05
CA LEU A 295 -0.28 -21.61 -6.87
C LEU A 295 -0.22 -22.05 -5.40
N GLY A 296 -0.22 -21.10 -4.46
CA GLY A 296 -0.26 -21.36 -3.03
C GLY A 296 -1.49 -22.15 -2.58
N ASP A 297 -2.63 -21.90 -3.22
CA ASP A 297 -3.84 -22.69 -2.96
C ASP A 297 -3.71 -24.16 -3.37
N ARG A 298 -2.83 -24.46 -4.35
CA ARG A 298 -2.62 -25.82 -4.86
C ARG A 298 -1.51 -26.60 -4.16
N ILE A 299 -0.39 -25.92 -3.79
CA ILE A 299 0.80 -26.61 -3.28
C ILE A 299 1.09 -26.32 -1.80
N SER A 300 0.70 -25.20 -1.25
CA SER A 300 0.84 -24.65 0.11
C SER A 300 1.40 -23.24 0.09
N HIS A 301 0.78 -22.35 0.83
CA HIS A 301 1.24 -20.96 0.98
C HIS A 301 2.59 -20.87 1.72
N LYS A 302 2.88 -21.79 2.64
CA LYS A 302 4.19 -21.92 3.30
C LYS A 302 5.30 -22.17 2.27
N LYS A 303 5.09 -23.11 1.34
CA LYS A 303 6.08 -23.44 0.29
C LYS A 303 6.26 -22.24 -0.66
N VAL A 304 5.17 -21.57 -1.06
CA VAL A 304 5.25 -20.38 -1.91
C VAL A 304 6.04 -19.28 -1.20
N LEU A 305 5.75 -19.01 0.08
CA LEU A 305 6.48 -18.01 0.88
C LEU A 305 7.99 -18.32 0.93
N PHE A 306 8.35 -19.57 1.20
CA PHE A 306 9.75 -20.02 1.27
C PHE A 306 10.48 -19.82 -0.06
N TRP A 307 9.94 -20.35 -1.16
CA TRP A 307 10.58 -20.26 -2.46
C TRP A 307 10.65 -18.83 -2.99
N CYS A 308 9.59 -18.04 -2.79
CA CYS A 308 9.61 -16.63 -3.18
C CYS A 308 10.65 -15.83 -2.39
N ALA A 309 10.83 -16.12 -1.10
CA ALA A 309 11.84 -15.45 -0.28
C ALA A 309 13.26 -15.83 -0.73
N LEU A 310 13.49 -17.11 -1.03
CA LEU A 310 14.78 -17.60 -1.54
C LEU A 310 15.12 -17.01 -2.90
N ILE A 311 14.15 -16.96 -3.82
CA ILE A 311 14.32 -16.35 -5.15
C ILE A 311 14.55 -14.84 -5.02
N ALA A 312 13.80 -14.14 -4.15
CA ALA A 312 14.02 -12.73 -3.90
C ALA A 312 15.44 -12.49 -3.36
N MET A 313 15.90 -13.25 -2.36
CA MET A 313 17.28 -13.18 -1.87
C MET A 313 18.29 -13.36 -3.00
N ALA A 314 18.13 -14.42 -3.82
CA ALA A 314 19.04 -14.72 -4.93
C ALA A 314 19.06 -13.63 -6.01
N LEU A 315 17.96 -12.90 -6.20
CA LEU A 315 17.88 -11.79 -7.16
C LEU A 315 18.36 -10.46 -6.57
N TYR A 316 18.28 -10.26 -5.26
CA TYR A 316 18.78 -9.04 -4.61
C TYR A 316 20.32 -9.05 -4.43
N ILE A 317 20.95 -10.21 -4.29
CA ILE A 317 22.41 -10.33 -4.19
C ILE A 317 23.12 -9.73 -5.43
N PRO A 318 22.79 -10.11 -6.68
CA PRO A 318 23.43 -9.52 -7.84
C PRO A 318 23.16 -8.01 -8.01
N GLN A 319 22.05 -7.49 -7.46
CA GLN A 319 21.77 -6.04 -7.50
C GLN A 319 22.81 -5.20 -6.74
N VAL A 320 23.53 -5.79 -5.81
CA VAL A 320 24.67 -5.13 -5.12
C VAL A 320 25.81 -4.81 -6.09
N PHE A 321 25.96 -5.61 -7.13
CA PHE A 321 27.09 -5.56 -8.08
C PHE A 321 26.74 -4.98 -9.45
N VAL A 322 25.50 -4.50 -9.66
CA VAL A 322 25.08 -3.94 -10.95
C VAL A 322 25.95 -2.75 -11.35
N ALA A 323 26.25 -2.67 -12.64
CA ALA A 323 27.07 -1.61 -13.23
C ALA A 323 26.25 -0.61 -14.07
N ASN A 324 25.00 -0.94 -14.41
CA ASN A 324 24.13 -0.08 -15.21
C ASN A 324 22.66 -0.25 -14.84
N VAL A 325 21.84 0.72 -15.25
CA VAL A 325 20.40 0.80 -14.94
C VAL A 325 19.63 -0.39 -15.51
N TRP A 326 19.99 -0.89 -16.69
CA TRP A 326 19.27 -1.97 -17.36
C TRP A 326 19.39 -3.30 -16.59
N GLN A 327 20.59 -3.60 -16.07
CA GLN A 327 20.80 -4.76 -15.21
C GLN A 327 19.91 -4.67 -13.95
N LEU A 328 19.87 -3.49 -13.32
CA LEU A 328 19.02 -3.25 -12.14
C LEU A 328 17.54 -3.44 -12.50
N LEU A 329 17.10 -2.91 -13.63
CA LEU A 329 15.70 -2.97 -14.08
C LEU A 329 15.25 -4.41 -14.34
N ILE A 330 16.07 -5.21 -15.01
CA ILE A 330 15.79 -6.64 -15.25
C ILE A 330 15.69 -7.39 -13.92
N LEU A 331 16.67 -7.22 -13.05
CA LEU A 331 16.70 -7.90 -11.74
C LEU A 331 15.53 -7.47 -10.85
N GLN A 332 15.14 -6.19 -10.84
CA GLN A 332 13.99 -5.69 -10.12
C GLN A 332 12.67 -6.20 -10.71
N GLY A 333 12.57 -6.30 -12.04
CA GLY A 333 11.43 -6.91 -12.70
C GLY A 333 11.24 -8.39 -12.32
N MET A 334 12.32 -9.17 -12.30
CA MET A 334 12.28 -10.57 -11.87
C MET A 334 11.96 -10.68 -10.37
N ALA A 335 12.60 -9.86 -9.53
CA ALA A 335 12.36 -9.83 -8.09
C ALA A 335 10.92 -9.41 -7.77
N GLY A 336 10.30 -8.56 -8.60
CA GLY A 336 8.90 -8.20 -8.50
C GLY A 336 7.97 -9.41 -8.50
N ILE A 337 8.19 -10.39 -9.38
CA ILE A 337 7.36 -11.62 -9.42
C ILE A 337 7.39 -12.33 -8.07
N ALA A 338 8.59 -12.56 -7.53
CA ALA A 338 8.74 -13.20 -6.21
C ALA A 338 8.10 -12.34 -5.09
N ALA A 339 8.25 -11.01 -5.17
CA ALA A 339 7.64 -10.08 -4.23
C ALA A 339 6.11 -10.18 -4.21
N GLY A 340 5.46 -10.50 -5.34
CA GLY A 340 4.03 -10.75 -5.42
C GLY A 340 3.60 -11.93 -4.53
N GLY A 341 4.31 -13.07 -4.61
CA GLY A 341 4.07 -14.23 -3.75
C GLY A 341 4.32 -13.94 -2.26
N LEU A 342 5.35 -13.13 -1.95
CA LEU A 342 5.64 -12.69 -0.59
C LEU A 342 4.54 -11.81 0.02
N VAL A 343 3.77 -11.09 -0.79
CA VAL A 343 2.63 -10.28 -0.32
C VAL A 343 1.39 -11.13 -0.13
N SER A 344 1.08 -12.04 -1.07
CA SER A 344 -0.14 -12.83 -1.05
C SER A 344 -0.12 -13.97 -0.02
N ALA A 345 1.03 -14.68 0.13
CA ALA A 345 1.12 -15.85 0.98
C ALA A 345 0.85 -15.58 2.49
N PRO A 346 1.43 -14.55 3.14
CA PRO A 346 1.11 -14.26 4.53
C PRO A 346 -0.37 -13.92 4.76
N SER A 347 -0.98 -13.15 3.83
CA SER A 347 -2.40 -12.80 3.94
C SER A 347 -3.31 -14.03 3.83
N ALA A 348 -2.96 -14.99 2.96
CA ALA A 348 -3.67 -16.25 2.83
C ALA A 348 -3.49 -17.16 4.06
N LEU A 349 -2.26 -17.26 4.59
CA LEU A 349 -2.00 -18.00 5.84
C LEU A 349 -2.76 -17.41 7.02
N LEU A 350 -2.81 -16.07 7.11
CA LEU A 350 -3.53 -15.37 8.17
C LEU A 350 -5.03 -15.71 8.14
N SER A 351 -5.63 -15.76 6.94
CA SER A 351 -7.04 -16.13 6.78
C SER A 351 -7.33 -17.58 7.16
N ARG A 352 -6.35 -18.49 7.05
CA ARG A 352 -6.48 -19.91 7.44
C ARG A 352 -6.34 -20.14 8.94
N TYR A 353 -5.47 -19.36 9.60
CA TYR A 353 -5.23 -19.49 11.05
C TYR A 353 -6.24 -18.73 11.91
N THR A 354 -7.22 -18.06 11.29
CA THR A 354 -8.14 -17.18 12.00
C THR A 354 -9.58 -17.55 11.74
N ASP A 355 -10.39 -17.58 12.81
CA ASP A 355 -11.84 -17.81 12.71
C ASP A 355 -12.54 -16.69 11.95
N ARG A 356 -13.61 -17.05 11.22
CA ARG A 356 -14.40 -16.11 10.41
C ARG A 356 -14.96 -14.94 11.22
N GLY A 357 -15.22 -15.12 12.51
CA GLY A 357 -15.75 -14.08 13.41
C GLY A 357 -14.75 -12.98 13.77
N SER A 358 -13.44 -13.25 13.69
CA SER A 358 -12.35 -12.31 14.05
C SER A 358 -11.63 -11.70 12.85
N ALA A 359 -12.07 -11.99 11.63
CA ALA A 359 -11.41 -11.58 10.39
C ALA A 359 -11.13 -10.06 10.31
N GLY A 360 -12.09 -9.22 10.71
CA GLY A 360 -11.92 -7.76 10.69
C GLY A 360 -10.77 -7.26 11.57
N ALA A 361 -10.67 -7.80 12.80
CA ALA A 361 -9.62 -7.45 13.74
C ALA A 361 -8.23 -7.94 13.27
N VAL A 362 -8.18 -9.12 12.66
CA VAL A 362 -6.94 -9.73 12.14
C VAL A 362 -6.40 -8.96 10.93
N TYR A 363 -7.25 -8.63 9.97
CA TYR A 363 -6.84 -7.80 8.83
C TYR A 363 -6.50 -6.36 9.24
N GLY A 364 -7.15 -5.84 10.30
CA GLY A 364 -6.77 -4.58 10.91
C GLY A 364 -5.36 -4.62 11.49
N LEU A 365 -5.01 -5.71 12.21
CA LEU A 365 -3.69 -5.93 12.76
C LEU A 365 -2.64 -6.15 11.65
N ASP A 366 -2.95 -6.93 10.62
CA ASP A 366 -2.08 -7.12 9.43
C ASP A 366 -1.73 -5.78 8.78
N ASN A 367 -2.73 -4.92 8.57
CA ASN A 367 -2.50 -3.59 7.98
C ASN A 367 -1.66 -2.68 8.90
N SER A 368 -1.84 -2.78 10.22
CA SER A 368 -1.03 -2.03 11.19
C SER A 368 0.43 -2.49 11.16
N VAL A 369 0.67 -3.81 11.12
CA VAL A 369 2.01 -4.40 11.02
C VAL A 369 2.69 -4.01 9.70
N TRP A 370 1.95 -4.03 8.59
CA TRP A 370 2.42 -3.57 7.29
C TRP A 370 2.79 -2.08 7.29
N SER A 371 1.98 -1.24 7.94
CA SER A 371 2.26 0.20 8.08
C SER A 371 3.46 0.46 8.99
N ALA A 372 3.61 -0.30 10.07
CA ALA A 372 4.78 -0.22 10.96
C ALA A 372 6.07 -0.54 10.20
N SER A 373 6.08 -1.57 9.35
CA SER A 373 7.25 -1.89 8.53
C SER A 373 7.63 -0.74 7.59
N LYS A 374 6.65 -0.09 6.97
CA LYS A 374 6.87 1.08 6.11
C LYS A 374 7.29 2.35 6.85
N ALA A 375 6.98 2.45 8.14
CA ALA A 375 7.45 3.56 8.97
C ALA A 375 8.92 3.40 9.37
N VAL A 376 9.38 2.18 9.60
CA VAL A 376 10.74 1.89 10.11
C VAL A 376 11.74 1.63 8.98
N ALA A 377 11.34 0.88 7.96
CA ALA A 377 12.24 0.41 6.91
C ALA A 377 12.99 1.53 6.13
N PRO A 378 12.34 2.65 5.74
CA PRO A 378 13.04 3.71 5.03
C PRO A 378 14.17 4.33 5.84
N LEU A 379 14.00 4.43 7.16
CA LEU A 379 15.05 4.95 8.07
C LEU A 379 16.21 3.97 8.19
N ILE A 380 15.93 2.67 8.30
CA ILE A 380 16.96 1.61 8.29
C ILE A 380 17.73 1.67 6.97
N GLY A 381 17.02 1.77 5.83
CA GLY A 381 17.63 1.85 4.51
C GLY A 381 18.55 3.06 4.37
N ALA A 382 18.09 4.22 4.81
CA ALA A 382 18.87 5.45 4.81
C ALA A 382 20.13 5.33 5.69
N THR A 383 19.99 4.79 6.91
CA THR A 383 21.13 4.56 7.81
C THR A 383 22.15 3.62 7.20
N ILE A 384 21.71 2.52 6.60
CA ILE A 384 22.61 1.58 5.91
C ILE A 384 23.32 2.25 4.73
N ALA A 385 22.60 3.08 3.96
CA ALA A 385 23.18 3.78 2.83
C ALA A 385 24.32 4.76 3.23
N ILE A 386 24.19 5.40 4.40
CA ILE A 386 25.24 6.27 4.94
C ILE A 386 26.48 5.48 5.38
N TRP A 387 26.29 4.37 6.08
CA TRP A 387 27.39 3.62 6.70
C TRP A 387 28.10 2.67 5.73
N ILE A 388 27.36 2.05 4.83
CA ILE A 388 27.82 0.95 3.94
C ILE A 388 27.72 1.36 2.47
N GLY A 389 27.03 2.47 2.17
CA GLY A 389 26.72 2.91 0.82
C GLY A 389 25.36 2.38 0.31
N MET A 390 24.85 2.97 -0.78
CA MET A 390 23.54 2.64 -1.34
C MET A 390 23.38 1.15 -1.70
N ARG A 391 24.47 0.50 -2.12
CA ARG A 391 24.53 -0.93 -2.42
C ARG A 391 24.24 -1.80 -1.18
N GLY A 392 24.58 -1.31 0.01
CA GLY A 392 24.30 -1.95 1.29
C GLY A 392 22.81 -2.12 1.56
N ALA A 393 21.95 -1.23 1.07
CA ALA A 393 20.49 -1.36 1.22
C ALA A 393 19.95 -2.60 0.48
N PHE A 394 20.48 -2.91 -0.71
CA PHE A 394 20.11 -4.12 -1.46
C PHE A 394 20.63 -5.38 -0.75
N ALA A 395 21.86 -5.35 -0.20
CA ALA A 395 22.39 -6.45 0.60
C ALA A 395 21.57 -6.70 1.86
N ALA A 396 21.15 -5.65 2.57
CA ALA A 396 20.27 -5.76 3.74
C ALA A 396 18.92 -6.35 3.38
N SER A 397 18.32 -5.92 2.28
CA SER A 397 17.07 -6.53 1.78
C SER A 397 17.25 -8.01 1.46
N ALA A 398 18.35 -8.41 0.81
CA ALA A 398 18.69 -9.80 0.54
C ALA A 398 18.79 -10.63 1.83
N LEU A 399 19.47 -10.10 2.87
CA LEU A 399 19.59 -10.75 4.18
C LEU A 399 18.21 -10.94 4.85
N VAL A 400 17.35 -9.92 4.81
CA VAL A 400 16.00 -10.02 5.36
C VAL A 400 15.17 -11.07 4.60
N PHE A 401 15.27 -11.14 3.26
CA PHE A 401 14.62 -12.20 2.49
C PHE A 401 15.16 -13.59 2.85
N GLY A 402 16.46 -13.72 3.08
CA GLY A 402 17.06 -14.96 3.60
C GLY A 402 16.51 -15.37 4.96
N MET A 403 16.38 -14.40 5.89
CA MET A 403 15.74 -14.66 7.18
C MET A 403 14.29 -15.11 7.03
N ILE A 404 13.51 -14.47 6.12
CA ILE A 404 12.13 -14.89 5.83
C ILE A 404 12.11 -16.35 5.36
N ALA A 405 13.00 -16.74 4.45
CA ALA A 405 13.08 -18.12 3.96
C ALA A 405 13.39 -19.10 5.11
N LEU A 406 14.38 -18.80 5.95
CA LEU A 406 14.73 -19.64 7.09
C LEU A 406 13.57 -19.79 8.09
N ILE A 407 12.94 -18.68 8.46
CA ILE A 407 11.82 -18.71 9.41
C ILE A 407 10.61 -19.43 8.79
N ALA A 408 10.33 -19.21 7.50
CA ALA A 408 9.25 -19.93 6.81
C ALA A 408 9.48 -21.45 6.80
N TRP A 409 10.72 -21.86 6.63
CA TRP A 409 11.06 -23.30 6.62
C TRP A 409 10.92 -23.95 7.99
N PHE A 410 11.55 -23.34 9.02
CA PHE A 410 11.70 -23.97 10.35
C PHE A 410 10.55 -23.66 11.31
N CYS A 411 9.96 -22.46 11.25
CA CYS A 411 9.07 -21.98 12.30
C CYS A 411 7.59 -21.95 11.92
N LEU A 412 7.25 -21.92 10.61
CA LEU A 412 5.84 -21.95 10.23
C LEU A 412 5.27 -23.37 10.35
N PRO A 413 4.07 -23.53 10.94
CA PRO A 413 3.37 -24.82 10.95
C PRO A 413 3.16 -25.35 9.54
N HIS A 414 3.04 -26.68 9.41
CA HIS A 414 2.66 -27.28 8.13
C HIS A 414 1.26 -26.83 7.75
N ASP A 415 1.11 -26.39 6.51
CA ASP A 415 -0.15 -25.95 5.94
C ASP A 415 -0.78 -27.17 5.26
N ASP A 416 -1.43 -28.04 6.08
CA ASP A 416 -2.08 -29.24 5.58
C ASP A 416 -3.31 -28.85 4.76
N LEU A 417 -3.24 -29.08 3.44
CA LEU A 417 -4.31 -28.81 2.48
C LEU A 417 -5.60 -29.60 2.76
N HIS A 418 -5.54 -30.59 3.65
CA HIS A 418 -6.62 -31.53 3.97
C HIS A 418 -7.41 -31.19 5.26
N ALA A 419 -7.09 -30.11 5.97
CA ALA A 419 -7.78 -29.78 7.24
C ALA A 419 -9.15 -29.10 7.09
N THR A 420 -9.77 -29.14 5.92
CA THR A 420 -11.09 -28.52 5.67
C THR A 420 -12.18 -29.55 5.30
N GLU A 421 -12.18 -30.75 5.89
CA GLU A 421 -13.44 -31.50 5.97
C GLU A 421 -14.10 -31.16 7.32
N PRO A 422 -15.30 -30.54 7.33
CA PRO A 422 -16.08 -30.47 8.56
C PRO A 422 -16.44 -31.89 8.96
N HIS A 423 -16.14 -32.29 10.19
CA HIS A 423 -16.70 -33.47 10.83
C HIS A 423 -18.26 -33.43 10.77
N SER A 424 -18.81 -33.80 9.62
CA SER A 424 -20.23 -34.10 9.43
C SER A 424 -20.42 -35.61 9.52
N SER A 425 -20.09 -36.19 10.66
CA SER A 425 -20.49 -37.56 10.95
C SER A 425 -20.39 -37.86 12.45
N GLN A 426 -21.33 -37.36 13.22
CA GLN A 426 -21.80 -37.99 14.45
C GLN A 426 -23.08 -37.30 14.96
N VAL A 427 -24.20 -37.48 14.22
CA VAL A 427 -25.53 -37.50 14.81
C VAL A 427 -26.30 -38.58 14.04
N GLN A 428 -26.06 -39.82 14.40
CA GLN A 428 -27.03 -40.92 14.28
C GLN A 428 -26.77 -41.84 15.47
N GLY A 429 -27.67 -41.79 16.44
CA GLY A 429 -27.71 -42.65 17.58
C GLY A 429 -28.81 -42.19 18.53
#